data_f8d69b2c870feca9c1c1a348236ec951
#
_entry.id   f8d69b2c870feca9c1c1a348236ec951
#
_cell.length_a   1.000
_cell.length_b   1.000
_cell.length_c   1.000
_cell.angle_alpha   90.00
_cell.angle_beta   90.00
_cell.angle_gamma   90.00
#
_symmetry.space_group_name_H-M   'P 1'
#
loop_
_entity.id
_entity.type
_entity.pdbx_description
1 polymer ?
#
loop_
_entity_poly.entity_id
_entity_poly.type
_entity_poly.pdbx_seq_one_letter_code
_entity_poly.pdbx_strand_id
1 'polypeptide(L)'
;MLSAKNIRAGRNGRIDARVKAEDLGSLEKQITLATNDPHHAAVTLFIKAVVEPEIGISEPSLIFENTGKEARKEIILTIPAAKPIKVISAVSTDPNITVSLEPVLGSNGKQMKLIAIRKPDNKWGYHYGQIIVKTTSGLAPEFTITSVE
;
A
#
# COMPACT_ATOMS: atom_id res chain seq x y z
N MET A 1 -26.00 3.93 -3.95
CA MET A 1 -27.39 3.61 -4.42
C MET A 1 -28.36 4.29 -3.49
N LEU A 2 -29.43 4.92 -4.00
CA LEU A 2 -30.50 5.51 -3.19
C LEU A 2 -31.54 4.42 -2.88
N SER A 3 -32.02 4.35 -1.64
CA SER A 3 -33.09 3.41 -1.24
C SER A 3 -34.43 3.73 -1.87
N ALA A 4 -34.72 5.02 -2.13
CA ALA A 4 -35.91 5.49 -2.82
C ALA A 4 -35.66 6.87 -3.46
N LYS A 5 -36.23 7.12 -4.66
CA LYS A 5 -36.20 8.46 -5.29
C LYS A 5 -37.14 9.45 -4.59
N ASN A 6 -38.28 8.98 -4.06
CA ASN A 6 -39.25 9.79 -3.38
C ASN A 6 -39.38 9.37 -1.94
N ILE A 7 -39.15 10.31 -1.02
CA ILE A 7 -39.28 10.12 0.42
C ILE A 7 -40.45 10.96 0.88
N ARG A 8 -41.48 10.34 1.46
CA ARG A 8 -42.66 11.04 2.00
C ARG A 8 -42.28 11.88 3.21
N ALA A 9 -42.99 12.96 3.44
CA ALA A 9 -42.81 13.81 4.63
C ALA A 9 -42.79 12.98 5.94
N GLY A 10 -41.86 13.26 6.81
CA GLY A 10 -41.66 12.54 8.07
C GLY A 10 -41.00 11.16 7.95
N ARG A 11 -40.54 10.76 6.77
CA ARG A 11 -39.82 9.50 6.53
C ARG A 11 -38.34 9.75 6.30
N ASN A 12 -37.53 8.74 6.58
CA ASN A 12 -36.08 8.75 6.38
C ASN A 12 -35.73 8.01 5.07
N GLY A 13 -34.74 8.52 4.35
CA GLY A 13 -34.09 7.85 3.23
C GLY A 13 -32.71 7.33 3.61
N ARG A 14 -32.26 6.32 2.91
CA ARG A 14 -30.91 5.77 3.07
C ARG A 14 -30.13 5.89 1.77
N ILE A 15 -28.87 6.30 1.88
CA ILE A 15 -27.91 6.37 0.78
C ILE A 15 -26.79 5.40 1.09
N ASP A 16 -26.61 4.41 0.23
CA ASP A 16 -25.47 3.51 0.29
C ASP A 16 -24.47 3.96 -0.79
N ALA A 17 -23.28 4.37 -0.33
CA ALA A 17 -22.17 4.73 -1.18
C ALA A 17 -21.04 3.70 -1.02
N ARG A 18 -20.51 3.24 -2.16
CA ARG A 18 -19.33 2.40 -2.20
C ARG A 18 -18.19 3.18 -2.84
N VAL A 19 -17.11 3.32 -2.14
CA VAL A 19 -15.90 3.97 -2.62
C VAL A 19 -14.81 2.91 -2.78
N LYS A 20 -14.17 2.89 -3.95
CA LYS A 20 -12.97 2.10 -4.22
C LYS A 20 -11.77 3.03 -4.01
N ALA A 21 -10.86 2.62 -3.15
CA ALA A 21 -9.57 3.27 -3.00
C ALA A 21 -8.58 2.63 -4.00
N GLU A 22 -7.93 3.46 -4.80
CA GLU A 22 -6.93 3.02 -5.80
C GLU A 22 -5.53 3.41 -5.38
N ASP A 23 -5.40 4.51 -4.62
CA ASP A 23 -4.14 5.06 -4.14
C ASP A 23 -4.10 5.11 -2.61
N LEU A 24 -2.88 5.11 -2.06
CA LEU A 24 -2.63 5.34 -0.63
C LEU A 24 -2.78 6.83 -0.29
N GLY A 25 -3.10 7.12 0.96
CA GLY A 25 -3.20 8.48 1.49
C GLY A 25 -4.64 8.97 1.65
N SER A 26 -4.81 10.29 1.65
CA SER A 26 -6.11 10.91 1.88
C SER A 26 -7.02 10.78 0.67
N LEU A 27 -8.21 10.26 0.90
CA LEU A 27 -9.28 10.14 -0.08
C LEU A 27 -10.43 11.06 0.32
N GLU A 28 -10.87 11.93 -0.60
CA GLU A 28 -12.07 12.72 -0.44
C GLU A 28 -12.96 12.55 -1.70
N LYS A 29 -14.21 12.21 -1.49
CA LYS A 29 -15.23 12.09 -2.54
C LYS A 29 -16.48 12.86 -2.13
N GLN A 30 -17.18 13.41 -3.12
CA GLN A 30 -18.41 14.16 -2.92
C GLN A 30 -19.60 13.42 -3.54
N ILE A 31 -20.73 13.50 -2.86
CA ILE A 31 -22.03 13.06 -3.38
C ILE A 31 -22.97 14.24 -3.29
N THR A 32 -23.47 14.73 -4.42
CA THR A 32 -24.45 15.79 -4.47
C THR A 32 -25.86 15.19 -4.65
N LEU A 33 -26.74 15.53 -3.73
CA LEU A 33 -28.15 15.16 -3.76
C LEU A 33 -28.96 16.36 -4.24
N ALA A 34 -29.69 16.19 -5.31
CA ALA A 34 -30.69 17.15 -5.73
C ALA A 34 -32.00 16.87 -4.96
N THR A 35 -32.59 17.90 -4.37
CA THR A 35 -33.83 17.79 -3.63
C THR A 35 -34.89 18.75 -4.20
N ASN A 36 -36.12 18.56 -3.81
CA ASN A 36 -37.24 19.48 -4.13
C ASN A 36 -37.49 20.50 -3.01
N ASP A 37 -36.62 20.57 -2.00
CA ASP A 37 -36.69 21.60 -0.97
C ASP A 37 -36.19 22.94 -1.54
N PRO A 38 -37.00 24.00 -1.56
CA PRO A 38 -36.61 25.29 -2.11
C PRO A 38 -35.46 25.96 -1.34
N HIS A 39 -35.26 25.61 -0.07
CA HIS A 39 -34.16 26.13 0.75
C HIS A 39 -32.88 25.30 0.65
N HIS A 40 -33.00 24.05 0.21
CA HIS A 40 -31.89 23.10 0.11
C HIS A 40 -31.96 22.30 -1.18
N ALA A 41 -32.02 22.99 -2.33
CA ALA A 41 -32.15 22.36 -3.64
C ALA A 41 -31.01 21.38 -3.97
N ALA A 42 -29.85 21.57 -3.35
CA ALA A 42 -28.73 20.66 -3.43
C ALA A 42 -28.04 20.47 -2.05
N VAL A 43 -27.79 19.23 -1.68
CA VAL A 43 -27.06 18.86 -0.48
C VAL A 43 -25.82 18.09 -0.86
N THR A 44 -24.65 18.56 -0.46
CA THR A 44 -23.37 17.88 -0.72
C THR A 44 -22.91 17.12 0.52
N LEU A 45 -22.68 15.83 0.35
CA LEU A 45 -22.10 14.95 1.36
C LEU A 45 -20.65 14.66 0.99
N PHE A 46 -19.77 14.67 1.98
CA PHE A 46 -18.36 14.37 1.81
C PHE A 46 -18.03 13.03 2.47
N ILE A 47 -17.30 12.17 1.74
CA ILE A 47 -16.72 10.96 2.27
C ILE A 47 -15.22 11.22 2.38
N LYS A 48 -14.69 11.17 3.60
CA LYS A 48 -13.26 11.31 3.88
C LYS A 48 -12.75 10.01 4.46
N ALA A 49 -11.63 9.53 3.93
CA ALA A 49 -10.95 8.34 4.41
C ALA A 49 -9.44 8.51 4.27
N VAL A 50 -8.69 7.77 5.06
CA VAL A 50 -7.24 7.60 4.88
C VAL A 50 -7.00 6.16 4.48
N VAL A 51 -6.33 5.98 3.35
CA VAL A 51 -5.96 4.67 2.83
C VAL A 51 -4.54 4.38 3.26
N GLU A 52 -4.40 3.44 4.18
CA GLU A 52 -3.11 3.01 4.72
C GLU A 52 -2.63 1.74 4.02
N PRO A 53 -1.30 1.56 3.86
CA PRO A 53 -0.77 0.31 3.31
C PRO A 53 -1.08 -0.86 4.25
N GLU A 54 -1.34 -2.03 3.69
CA GLU A 54 -1.58 -3.22 4.50
C GLU A 54 -0.34 -3.72 5.24
N ILE A 55 0.84 -3.42 4.69
CA ILE A 55 2.15 -3.69 5.30
C ILE A 55 2.93 -2.39 5.27
N GLY A 56 3.39 -1.94 6.41
CA GLY A 56 4.29 -0.80 6.51
C GLY A 56 5.67 -1.17 5.96
N ILE A 57 6.27 -0.26 5.21
CA ILE A 57 7.60 -0.42 4.62
C ILE A 57 8.44 0.75 5.11
N SER A 58 9.59 0.47 5.74
CA SER A 58 10.45 1.53 6.28
C SER A 58 11.02 2.43 5.19
N GLU A 59 11.34 1.85 4.03
CA GLU A 59 11.84 2.56 2.86
C GLU A 59 11.22 1.98 1.58
N PRO A 60 10.59 2.81 0.73
CA PRO A 60 9.92 2.34 -0.49
C PRO A 60 10.89 2.01 -1.62
N SER A 61 12.16 2.41 -1.48
CA SER A 61 13.21 2.16 -2.47
C SER A 61 14.54 1.87 -1.80
N LEU A 62 15.35 1.04 -2.46
CA LEU A 62 16.73 0.74 -2.09
C LEU A 62 17.67 1.42 -3.09
N ILE A 63 18.50 2.32 -2.60
CA ILE A 63 19.52 2.96 -3.41
C ILE A 63 20.87 2.32 -3.07
N PHE A 64 21.50 1.71 -4.07
CA PHE A 64 22.83 1.15 -3.97
C PHE A 64 23.83 2.07 -4.66
N GLU A 65 24.89 2.41 -3.96
CA GLU A 65 26.00 3.14 -4.55
C GLU A 65 26.91 2.17 -5.32
N ASN A 66 27.28 2.54 -6.54
CA ASN A 66 28.21 1.75 -7.34
C ASN A 66 29.65 2.01 -6.88
N THR A 67 30.03 1.34 -5.83
CA THR A 67 31.40 1.43 -5.25
C THR A 67 32.33 0.32 -5.72
N GLY A 68 31.87 -0.56 -6.62
CA GLY A 68 32.60 -1.77 -7.00
C GLY A 68 32.75 -2.81 -5.89
N LYS A 69 32.02 -2.65 -4.78
CA LYS A 69 32.01 -3.56 -3.64
C LYS A 69 30.61 -4.10 -3.38
N GLU A 70 30.56 -5.23 -2.67
CA GLU A 70 29.28 -5.74 -2.17
C GLU A 70 28.60 -4.69 -1.28
N ALA A 71 27.33 -4.47 -1.49
CA ALA A 71 26.53 -3.56 -0.70
C ALA A 71 25.32 -4.30 -0.10
N ARG A 72 25.09 -4.06 1.20
CA ARG A 72 23.96 -4.60 1.95
C ARG A 72 23.01 -3.50 2.37
N LYS A 73 21.73 -3.69 2.12
CA LYS A 73 20.64 -2.82 2.56
C LYS A 73 19.57 -3.65 3.28
N GLU A 74 18.89 -3.02 4.22
CA GLU A 74 17.85 -3.65 5.00
C GLU A 74 16.58 -2.79 5.01
N ILE A 75 15.42 -3.44 4.87
CA ILE A 75 14.10 -2.82 4.98
C ILE A 75 13.31 -3.55 6.05
N ILE A 76 12.60 -2.81 6.88
CA ILE A 76 11.67 -3.38 7.85
C ILE A 76 10.26 -3.36 7.25
N LEU A 77 9.68 -4.53 7.16
CA LEU A 77 8.27 -4.74 6.81
C LEU A 77 7.48 -4.89 8.11
N THR A 78 6.54 -3.98 8.34
CA THR A 78 5.70 -3.98 9.55
C THR A 78 4.31 -4.51 9.23
N ILE A 79 3.92 -5.59 9.90
CA ILE A 79 2.64 -6.26 9.73
C ILE A 79 1.67 -5.78 10.82
N PRO A 80 0.51 -5.20 10.48
CA PRO A 80 -0.46 -4.74 11.46
C PRO A 80 -0.95 -5.88 12.36
N ALA A 81 -1.05 -5.62 13.67
CA ALA A 81 -1.45 -6.62 14.65
C ALA A 81 -2.86 -7.18 14.44
N ALA A 82 -3.74 -6.39 13.82
CA ALA A 82 -5.15 -6.73 13.62
C ALA A 82 -5.40 -7.67 12.43
N LYS A 83 -4.39 -7.96 11.60
CA LYS A 83 -4.56 -8.76 10.38
C LYS A 83 -3.62 -9.96 10.40
N PRO A 84 -4.09 -11.17 10.08
CA PRO A 84 -3.26 -12.37 10.02
C PRO A 84 -2.49 -12.46 8.69
N ILE A 85 -1.80 -11.39 8.31
CA ILE A 85 -1.01 -11.33 7.08
C ILE A 85 0.39 -11.90 7.35
N LYS A 86 0.90 -12.69 6.40
CA LYS A 86 2.27 -13.19 6.41
C LYS A 86 2.98 -12.76 5.14
N VAL A 87 4.25 -12.41 5.26
CA VAL A 87 5.16 -12.28 4.12
C VAL A 87 5.62 -13.69 3.74
N ILE A 88 5.41 -14.07 2.48
CA ILE A 88 5.69 -15.43 1.98
C ILE A 88 7.09 -15.50 1.38
N SER A 89 7.42 -14.55 0.51
CA SER A 89 8.67 -14.55 -0.23
C SER A 89 9.02 -13.14 -0.70
N ALA A 90 10.29 -12.93 -0.98
CA ALA A 90 10.79 -11.76 -1.67
C ALA A 90 11.81 -12.20 -2.72
N VAL A 91 11.69 -11.68 -3.94
CA VAL A 91 12.56 -12.03 -5.06
C VAL A 91 12.95 -10.77 -5.82
N SER A 92 14.21 -10.63 -6.16
CA SER A 92 14.70 -9.55 -7.02
C SER A 92 14.55 -9.90 -8.49
N THR A 93 14.19 -8.91 -9.31
CA THR A 93 14.26 -9.01 -10.77
C THR A 93 15.68 -8.76 -11.29
N ASP A 94 16.54 -8.15 -10.46
CA ASP A 94 17.97 -7.97 -10.79
C ASP A 94 18.77 -9.21 -10.33
N PRO A 95 19.46 -9.91 -11.22
CA PRO A 95 20.24 -11.11 -10.88
C PRO A 95 21.45 -10.80 -9.97
N ASN A 96 21.90 -9.55 -9.91
CA ASN A 96 22.98 -9.11 -9.03
C ASN A 96 22.53 -8.85 -7.60
N ILE A 97 21.21 -8.80 -7.34
CA ILE A 97 20.66 -8.56 -6.01
C ILE A 97 20.06 -9.86 -5.45
N THR A 98 20.65 -10.35 -4.40
CA THR A 98 20.10 -11.47 -3.63
C THR A 98 19.26 -10.93 -2.47
N VAL A 99 18.06 -11.50 -2.27
CA VAL A 99 17.13 -11.07 -1.22
C VAL A 99 16.85 -12.21 -0.25
N SER A 100 16.84 -11.89 1.05
CA SER A 100 16.41 -12.80 2.10
C SER A 100 15.41 -12.10 3.06
N LEU A 101 14.61 -12.91 3.75
CA LEU A 101 13.65 -12.48 4.75
C LEU A 101 14.00 -13.09 6.09
N GLU A 102 14.10 -12.26 7.12
CA GLU A 102 14.37 -12.68 8.48
C GLU A 102 13.32 -12.09 9.45
N PRO A 103 12.81 -12.86 10.42
CA PRO A 103 11.95 -12.31 11.45
C PRO A 103 12.74 -11.37 12.38
N VAL A 104 12.15 -10.24 12.75
CA VAL A 104 12.74 -9.34 13.73
C VAL A 104 12.46 -9.90 15.14
N LEU A 105 13.51 -10.20 15.88
CA LEU A 105 13.41 -10.72 17.24
C LEU A 105 12.67 -9.72 18.14
N GLY A 106 11.80 -10.22 19.00
CA GLY A 106 11.01 -9.40 19.91
C GLY A 106 9.79 -8.71 19.29
N SER A 107 9.59 -8.81 17.98
CA SER A 107 8.43 -8.21 17.31
C SER A 107 7.14 -9.04 17.40
N ASN A 108 7.18 -10.23 18.00
CA ASN A 108 6.07 -11.20 18.05
C ASN A 108 5.49 -11.51 16.66
N GLY A 109 6.36 -11.61 15.65
CA GLY A 109 5.97 -11.89 14.27
C GLY A 109 5.36 -10.70 13.52
N LYS A 110 5.40 -9.50 14.11
CA LYS A 110 4.84 -8.28 13.50
C LYS A 110 5.81 -7.55 12.59
N GLN A 111 7.08 -7.92 12.61
CA GLN A 111 8.08 -7.32 11.74
C GLN A 111 8.93 -8.39 11.07
N MET A 112 9.20 -8.17 9.78
CA MET A 112 10.14 -8.94 8.98
C MET A 112 11.20 -7.99 8.46
N LYS A 113 12.45 -8.43 8.51
CA LYS A 113 13.57 -7.74 7.89
C LYS A 113 13.78 -8.33 6.51
N LEU A 114 13.69 -7.50 5.48
CA LEU A 114 14.11 -7.82 4.14
C LEU A 114 15.56 -7.36 3.99
N ILE A 115 16.44 -8.26 3.65
CA ILE A 115 17.86 -7.99 3.45
C ILE A 115 18.13 -8.15 1.96
N ALA A 116 18.65 -7.11 1.34
CA ALA A 116 19.08 -7.11 -0.04
C ALA A 116 20.60 -6.95 -0.09
N ILE A 117 21.26 -7.90 -0.73
CA ILE A 117 22.72 -7.91 -0.92
C ILE A 117 22.97 -7.79 -2.42
N ARG A 118 23.63 -6.69 -2.80
CA ARG A 118 24.05 -6.45 -4.16
C ARG A 118 25.49 -6.89 -4.33
N LYS A 119 25.73 -7.75 -5.31
CA LYS A 119 27.08 -8.16 -5.73
C LYS A 119 27.73 -7.05 -6.55
N PRO A 120 29.05 -6.88 -6.46
CA PRO A 120 29.74 -5.91 -7.31
C PRO A 120 29.56 -6.28 -8.77
N ASP A 121 29.31 -5.25 -9.56
CA ASP A 121 29.20 -5.36 -10.99
C ASP A 121 30.03 -4.21 -11.61
N ASN A 122 30.68 -4.47 -12.74
CA ASN A 122 31.55 -3.51 -13.41
C ASN A 122 30.81 -2.72 -14.51
N LYS A 123 29.48 -2.78 -14.52
CA LYS A 123 28.68 -2.05 -15.50
C LYS A 123 28.51 -0.60 -15.09
N TRP A 124 28.76 0.29 -16.02
CA TRP A 124 28.50 1.71 -15.87
C TRP A 124 27.06 2.02 -16.26
N GLY A 125 26.40 2.87 -15.46
CA GLY A 125 25.05 3.37 -15.74
C GLY A 125 24.09 3.12 -14.58
N TYR A 126 22.92 3.71 -14.67
CA TYR A 126 21.84 3.47 -13.72
C TYR A 126 21.15 2.14 -14.02
N HIS A 127 21.10 1.26 -13.05
CA HIS A 127 20.35 0.01 -13.12
C HIS A 127 19.12 0.10 -12.24
N TYR A 128 17.98 -0.26 -12.80
CA TYR A 128 16.71 -0.28 -12.09
C TYR A 128 16.25 -1.73 -11.96
N GLY A 129 15.95 -2.11 -10.75
CA GLY A 129 15.39 -3.42 -10.44
C GLY A 129 14.15 -3.27 -9.55
N GLN A 130 13.48 -4.38 -9.35
CA GLN A 130 12.35 -4.48 -8.46
C GLN A 130 12.54 -5.68 -7.54
N ILE A 131 12.18 -5.51 -6.27
CA ILE A 131 12.04 -6.61 -5.33
C ILE A 131 10.55 -6.86 -5.19
N ILE A 132 10.09 -8.01 -5.64
CA ILE A 132 8.71 -8.44 -5.59
C ILE A 132 8.49 -9.19 -4.28
N VAL A 133 7.65 -8.67 -3.42
CA VAL A 133 7.31 -9.26 -2.11
C VAL A 133 5.91 -9.86 -2.20
N LYS A 134 5.77 -11.15 -1.92
CA LYS A 134 4.48 -11.86 -1.88
C LYS A 134 3.98 -12.04 -0.47
N THR A 135 2.67 -11.91 -0.30
CA THR A 135 2.00 -11.98 1.00
C THR A 135 0.78 -12.88 0.96
N THR A 136 0.21 -13.19 2.13
CA THR A 136 -1.09 -13.86 2.25
C THR A 136 -2.27 -12.90 2.23
N SER A 137 -2.05 -11.60 1.96
CA SER A 137 -3.13 -10.64 1.90
C SER A 137 -4.03 -10.88 0.68
N GLY A 138 -5.34 -10.80 0.88
CA GLY A 138 -6.30 -10.82 -0.23
C GLY A 138 -6.42 -9.49 -0.97
N LEU A 139 -5.99 -8.37 -0.35
CA LEU A 139 -6.04 -7.03 -0.95
C LEU A 139 -4.73 -6.65 -1.61
N ALA A 140 -3.60 -7.05 -1.01
CA ALA A 140 -2.25 -6.81 -1.51
C ALA A 140 -1.45 -8.11 -1.53
N PRO A 141 -1.78 -9.06 -2.43
CA PRO A 141 -1.08 -10.36 -2.50
C PRO A 141 0.38 -10.20 -2.91
N GLU A 142 0.69 -9.08 -3.55
CA GLU A 142 2.03 -8.73 -4.02
C GLU A 142 2.24 -7.21 -3.96
N PHE A 143 3.44 -6.78 -3.60
CA PHE A 143 3.88 -5.40 -3.73
C PHE A 143 5.37 -5.33 -4.13
N THR A 144 5.79 -4.19 -4.63
CA THR A 144 7.13 -3.97 -5.17
C THR A 144 7.90 -2.93 -4.38
N ILE A 145 9.21 -3.18 -4.20
CA ILE A 145 10.19 -2.23 -3.71
C ILE A 145 11.16 -1.96 -4.85
N THR A 146 11.36 -0.70 -5.19
CA THR A 146 12.29 -0.34 -6.28
C THR A 146 13.72 -0.41 -5.78
N SER A 147 14.63 -0.98 -6.58
CA SER A 147 16.07 -0.89 -6.39
C SER A 147 16.68 -0.03 -7.48
N VAL A 148 17.56 0.86 -7.09
CA VAL A 148 18.28 1.80 -7.97
C VAL A 148 19.75 1.71 -7.65
N GLU A 149 20.56 1.68 -8.69
CA GLU A 149 22.01 1.77 -8.63
C GLU A 149 22.52 2.98 -9.38
#